data_0b9691a6d66b34278d028c0e6089193e
#
_entry.id   0b9691a6d66b34278d028c0e6089193e
#
_cell.length_a   1.000
_cell.length_b   1.000
_cell.length_c   1.000
_cell.angle_alpha   90.00
_cell.angle_beta   90.00
_cell.angle_gamma   90.00
#
_symmetry.space_group_name_H-M   'P 1'
#
loop_
_entity.id
_entity.type
_entity.pdbx_description
1 polymer ?
#
loop_
_entity_poly.entity_id
_entity_poly.type
_entity_poly.pdbx_seq_one_letter_code
_entity_poly.pdbx_strand_id
1 'polypeptide(L)'
;LLRAVASTGKKVSTEWRDFVAFLKQSLPTEEAANAMFADHVNPFEFVGQLSEIVPQNGVMIPCSSGGSYTTIMQAFRQKRGQLLTNDKGSASMGYGLAGAIGTAIAMPDRKVFLVEGDGGFAQNLSEVGTVANRYLNLKMVVFENGGYASIRVSQRAYFDGNYIGCDAETGVGLPDWSTMFASYGIPVVEVQSSLNENQAALDLLNADGPGALIVHLHKDQAFFPKLTSRLSKDGSMQSNPIHLMSPEL
;
A
#
# COMPACT_ATOMS: atom_id res chain seq x y z
N LEU A 1 -3.84 28.56 -6.14
CA LEU A 1 -2.42 28.55 -6.48
C LEU A 1 -2.20 28.43 -7.99
N LEU A 2 -2.70 27.37 -8.66
CA LEU A 2 -2.51 27.16 -10.12
C LEU A 2 -2.97 28.36 -10.96
N ARG A 3 -4.13 28.97 -10.63
CA ARG A 3 -4.61 30.19 -11.34
C ARG A 3 -3.68 31.37 -11.13
N ALA A 4 -3.16 31.55 -9.91
CA ALA A 4 -2.20 32.61 -9.61
C ALA A 4 -0.87 32.40 -10.33
N VAL A 5 -0.37 31.19 -10.44
CA VAL A 5 0.83 30.87 -11.24
C VAL A 5 0.59 31.12 -12.72
N ALA A 6 -0.55 30.68 -13.26
CA ALA A 6 -0.91 30.89 -14.66
C ALA A 6 -1.01 32.39 -15.00
N SER A 7 -1.51 33.25 -14.08
CA SER A 7 -1.62 34.69 -14.28
C SER A 7 -0.28 35.41 -14.31
N THR A 8 0.80 34.80 -13.80
CA THR A 8 2.13 35.44 -13.82
C THR A 8 2.81 35.42 -15.19
N GLY A 9 2.32 34.61 -16.13
CA GLY A 9 2.96 34.39 -17.43
C GLY A 9 4.34 33.73 -17.37
N LYS A 10 4.83 33.39 -16.16
CA LYS A 10 6.13 32.73 -15.99
C LYS A 10 6.07 31.29 -16.51
N LYS A 11 6.95 30.98 -17.43
CA LYS A 11 7.15 29.61 -17.92
C LYS A 11 8.23 28.94 -17.06
N VAL A 12 8.03 27.66 -16.80
CA VAL A 12 9.09 26.82 -16.20
C VAL A 12 10.27 26.80 -17.16
N SER A 13 11.50 27.03 -16.66
CA SER A 13 12.70 27.01 -17.50
C SER A 13 12.87 25.67 -18.18
N THR A 14 13.46 25.68 -19.37
CA THR A 14 13.77 24.44 -20.11
C THR A 14 14.74 23.56 -19.31
N GLU A 15 15.76 24.16 -18.73
CA GLU A 15 16.76 23.48 -17.89
C GLU A 15 16.11 22.72 -16.71
N TRP A 16 15.12 23.36 -16.04
CA TRP A 16 14.39 22.68 -14.96
C TRP A 16 13.56 21.49 -15.47
N ARG A 17 12.91 21.62 -16.63
CA ARG A 17 12.14 20.53 -17.23
C ARG A 17 13.06 19.37 -17.64
N ASP A 18 14.21 19.69 -18.23
CA ASP A 18 15.19 18.71 -18.67
C ASP A 18 15.81 17.99 -17.46
N PHE A 19 16.10 18.72 -16.38
CA PHE A 19 16.56 18.16 -15.13
C PHE A 19 15.53 17.20 -14.52
N VAL A 20 14.24 17.59 -14.46
CA VAL A 20 13.17 16.72 -13.96
C VAL A 20 12.98 15.50 -14.86
N ALA A 21 13.09 15.64 -16.17
CA ALA A 21 13.03 14.52 -17.10
C ALA A 21 14.20 13.55 -16.87
N PHE A 22 15.40 14.10 -16.72
CA PHE A 22 16.59 13.31 -16.37
C PHE A 22 16.41 12.54 -15.06
N LEU A 23 15.93 13.19 -14.00
CA LEU A 23 15.66 12.51 -12.72
C LEU A 23 14.65 11.36 -12.87
N LYS A 24 13.57 11.59 -13.64
CA LYS A 24 12.57 10.54 -13.89
C LYS A 24 13.11 9.34 -14.67
N GLN A 25 14.10 9.55 -15.51
CA GLN A 25 14.75 8.46 -16.27
C GLN A 25 15.81 7.74 -15.43
N SER A 26 16.50 8.48 -14.57
CA SER A 26 17.63 7.96 -13.78
C SER A 26 17.21 7.29 -12.47
N LEU A 27 16.07 7.70 -11.90
CA LEU A 27 15.56 7.18 -10.63
C LEU A 27 14.39 6.24 -10.91
N PRO A 28 14.57 4.94 -10.73
CA PRO A 28 13.47 3.98 -10.91
C PRO A 28 12.42 4.16 -9.82
N THR A 29 11.16 3.87 -10.15
CA THR A 29 10.08 3.79 -9.16
C THR A 29 10.14 2.50 -8.36
N GLU A 30 10.90 1.55 -8.82
CA GLU A 30 11.12 0.24 -8.22
C GLU A 30 12.61 -0.08 -8.20
N GLU A 31 13.13 -0.39 -7.02
CA GLU A 31 14.50 -0.83 -6.84
C GLU A 31 14.63 -2.33 -7.08
N ALA A 32 15.69 -2.75 -7.78
CA ALA A 32 15.98 -4.18 -7.96
C ALA A 32 16.09 -4.94 -6.63
N ALA A 33 16.49 -4.25 -5.57
CA ALA A 33 16.55 -4.78 -4.22
C ALA A 33 15.18 -5.17 -3.65
N ASN A 34 14.06 -4.72 -4.24
CA ASN A 34 12.71 -5.11 -3.82
C ASN A 34 12.28 -6.50 -4.32
N ALA A 35 12.93 -7.01 -5.36
CA ALA A 35 12.70 -8.38 -5.87
C ALA A 35 13.51 -9.42 -5.08
N MET A 36 13.38 -9.40 -3.75
CA MET A 36 14.21 -10.22 -2.83
C MET A 36 13.81 -11.69 -2.80
N PHE A 37 12.54 -11.99 -3.05
CA PHE A 37 11.95 -13.31 -2.83
C PHE A 37 11.17 -13.72 -4.08
N ALA A 38 11.79 -14.58 -4.90
CA ALA A 38 11.25 -15.00 -6.20
C ALA A 38 9.97 -15.85 -6.10
N ASP A 39 9.71 -16.45 -4.96
CA ASP A 39 8.55 -17.28 -4.64
C ASP A 39 7.39 -16.52 -3.97
N HIS A 40 7.54 -15.20 -3.84
CA HIS A 40 6.51 -14.31 -3.26
C HIS A 40 6.25 -13.12 -4.19
N VAL A 41 5.11 -12.49 -4.02
CA VAL A 41 4.76 -11.30 -4.80
C VAL A 41 5.70 -10.14 -4.45
N ASN A 42 6.27 -9.51 -5.49
CA ASN A 42 6.94 -8.23 -5.33
C ASN A 42 5.88 -7.12 -5.19
N PRO A 43 5.76 -6.46 -4.03
CA PRO A 43 4.69 -5.49 -3.79
C PRO A 43 4.76 -4.25 -4.69
N PHE A 44 5.94 -3.84 -5.16
CA PHE A 44 6.10 -2.68 -6.05
C PHE A 44 5.63 -3.03 -7.46
N GLU A 45 6.01 -4.19 -7.97
CA GLU A 45 5.53 -4.70 -9.27
C GLU A 45 4.00 -4.85 -9.24
N PHE A 46 3.47 -5.48 -8.18
CA PHE A 46 2.02 -5.62 -7.99
C PHE A 46 1.30 -4.27 -8.04
N VAL A 47 1.79 -3.26 -7.34
CA VAL A 47 1.19 -1.91 -7.34
C VAL A 47 1.32 -1.25 -8.70
N GLY A 48 2.44 -1.45 -9.40
CA GLY A 48 2.60 -1.01 -10.77
C GLY A 48 1.54 -1.60 -11.70
N GLN A 49 1.31 -2.91 -11.63
CA GLN A 49 0.26 -3.62 -12.39
C GLN A 49 -1.14 -3.17 -11.98
N LEU A 50 -1.42 -3.03 -10.67
CA LEU A 50 -2.69 -2.52 -10.16
C LEU A 50 -2.99 -1.10 -10.69
N SER A 51 -1.96 -0.26 -10.87
CA SER A 51 -2.14 1.09 -11.42
C SER A 51 -2.76 1.11 -12.80
N GLU A 52 -2.49 0.10 -13.63
CA GLU A 52 -3.07 0.00 -14.97
C GLU A 52 -4.55 -0.40 -14.91
N ILE A 53 -4.93 -1.22 -13.93
CA ILE A 53 -6.28 -1.75 -13.77
C ILE A 53 -7.23 -0.72 -13.15
N VAL A 54 -6.75 0.05 -12.15
CA VAL A 54 -7.59 1.06 -11.48
C VAL A 54 -8.12 2.06 -12.52
N PRO A 55 -9.45 2.20 -12.68
CA PRO A 55 -10.04 3.04 -13.73
C PRO A 55 -9.74 4.52 -13.50
N GLN A 56 -9.89 5.33 -14.57
CA GLN A 56 -9.59 6.77 -14.54
C GLN A 56 -10.42 7.54 -13.50
N ASN A 57 -11.63 7.07 -13.19
CA ASN A 57 -12.47 7.65 -12.14
C ASN A 57 -12.37 6.88 -10.80
N GLY A 58 -11.44 5.94 -10.67
CA GLY A 58 -11.27 5.16 -9.44
C GLY A 58 -10.78 5.99 -8.26
N VAL A 59 -10.93 5.43 -7.07
CA VAL A 59 -10.38 5.97 -5.83
C VAL A 59 -9.44 4.96 -5.20
N MET A 60 -8.21 5.39 -4.90
CA MET A 60 -7.22 4.60 -4.19
C MET A 60 -7.16 5.05 -2.73
N ILE A 61 -7.34 4.08 -1.83
CA ILE A 61 -7.16 4.26 -0.39
C ILE A 61 -5.94 3.41 0.00
N PRO A 62 -4.73 3.98 0.04
CA PRO A 62 -3.65 3.31 0.73
C PRO A 62 -3.95 3.37 2.23
N CYS A 63 -3.64 2.31 2.95
CA CYS A 63 -3.67 2.37 4.41
C CYS A 63 -2.74 3.48 4.92
N SER A 64 -2.86 3.82 6.17
CA SER A 64 -2.13 4.96 6.73
C SER A 64 -0.70 4.67 7.12
N SER A 65 -0.29 3.40 7.17
CA SER A 65 1.03 2.98 7.67
C SER A 65 1.52 1.68 7.03
N GLY A 66 2.76 1.32 7.32
CA GLY A 66 3.36 0.05 6.89
C GLY A 66 3.76 0.00 5.42
N GLY A 67 4.02 -1.22 4.96
CA GLY A 67 4.53 -1.48 3.61
C GLY A 67 3.54 -1.14 2.51
N SER A 68 2.25 -1.41 2.72
CA SER A 68 1.19 -1.11 1.75
C SER A 68 1.08 0.40 1.47
N TYR A 69 1.14 1.24 2.52
CA TYR A 69 1.20 2.70 2.33
C TYR A 69 2.44 3.11 1.54
N THR A 70 3.62 2.65 1.97
CA THR A 70 4.90 3.00 1.34
C THR A 70 4.90 2.62 -0.14
N THR A 71 4.47 1.41 -0.46
CA THR A 71 4.47 0.91 -1.84
C THR A 71 3.52 1.69 -2.74
N ILE A 72 2.29 1.98 -2.27
CA ILE A 72 1.34 2.77 -3.03
C ILE A 72 1.86 4.19 -3.27
N MET A 73 2.36 4.85 -2.24
CA MET A 73 2.85 6.24 -2.37
C MET A 73 4.05 6.35 -3.30
N GLN A 74 4.85 5.29 -3.43
CA GLN A 74 6.03 5.27 -4.29
C GLN A 74 5.74 4.77 -5.70
N ALA A 75 4.98 3.69 -5.86
CA ALA A 75 4.86 2.97 -7.13
C ALA A 75 3.51 3.16 -7.85
N PHE A 76 2.47 3.66 -7.18
CA PHE A 76 1.16 3.83 -7.83
C PHE A 76 1.20 4.98 -8.84
N ARG A 77 0.95 4.65 -10.10
CA ARG A 77 0.90 5.60 -11.22
C ARG A 77 -0.48 6.22 -11.34
N GLN A 78 -0.72 7.28 -10.56
CA GLN A 78 -2.02 7.95 -10.52
C GLN A 78 -2.37 8.58 -11.87
N LYS A 79 -3.55 8.26 -12.39
CA LYS A 79 -4.11 8.83 -13.62
C LYS A 79 -4.91 10.10 -13.31
N ARG A 80 -5.04 10.98 -14.31
CA ARG A 80 -5.89 12.19 -14.20
C ARG A 80 -7.34 11.77 -13.94
N GLY A 81 -7.97 12.32 -12.90
CA GLY A 81 -9.34 12.03 -12.50
C GLY A 81 -9.47 11.04 -11.35
N GLN A 82 -8.42 10.25 -11.10
CA GLN A 82 -8.36 9.41 -9.90
C GLN A 82 -8.20 10.25 -8.64
N LEU A 83 -8.73 9.75 -7.54
CA LEU A 83 -8.50 10.28 -6.20
C LEU A 83 -7.61 9.31 -5.42
N LEU A 84 -6.75 9.88 -4.59
CA LEU A 84 -5.97 9.14 -3.61
C LEU A 84 -6.14 9.86 -2.27
N THR A 85 -6.61 9.15 -1.25
CA THR A 85 -6.83 9.71 0.08
C THR A 85 -6.40 8.75 1.19
N ASN A 86 -5.88 9.31 2.27
CA ASN A 86 -5.40 8.57 3.44
C ASN A 86 -5.38 9.48 4.68
N ASP A 87 -5.08 8.93 5.86
CA ASP A 87 -4.93 9.68 7.11
C ASP A 87 -3.47 9.66 7.62
N LYS A 88 -2.48 9.73 6.73
CA LYS A 88 -1.05 9.61 7.09
C LYS A 88 -0.64 10.50 8.27
N GLY A 89 -1.31 11.60 8.49
CA GLY A 89 -1.06 12.48 9.65
C GLY A 89 -1.25 11.79 10.99
N SER A 90 -2.28 10.95 11.11
CA SER A 90 -2.57 10.14 12.30
C SER A 90 -2.00 8.73 12.22
N ALA A 91 -1.86 8.21 11.01
CA ALA A 91 -1.35 6.87 10.70
C ALA A 91 -2.07 5.74 11.46
N SER A 92 -3.38 5.88 11.64
CA SER A 92 -4.20 4.97 12.45
C SER A 92 -4.36 3.62 11.77
N MET A 93 -3.97 2.53 12.43
CA MET A 93 -4.27 1.18 11.98
C MET A 93 -5.78 0.94 12.01
N GLY A 94 -6.32 0.25 10.98
CA GLY A 94 -7.76 0.07 10.81
C GLY A 94 -8.47 1.21 10.07
N TYR A 95 -7.85 2.37 9.89
CA TYR A 95 -8.43 3.46 9.10
C TYR A 95 -8.74 3.03 7.67
N GLY A 96 -7.87 2.24 7.05
CA GLY A 96 -7.98 1.90 5.63
C GLY A 96 -9.37 1.36 5.27
N LEU A 97 -9.84 0.33 5.97
CA LEU A 97 -11.16 -0.24 5.71
C LEU A 97 -12.29 0.76 6.01
N ALA A 98 -12.25 1.45 7.15
CA ALA A 98 -13.26 2.44 7.51
C ALA A 98 -13.30 3.60 6.51
N GLY A 99 -12.13 4.12 6.11
CA GLY A 99 -12.00 5.17 5.10
C GLY A 99 -12.49 4.75 3.71
N ALA A 100 -12.21 3.50 3.32
CA ALA A 100 -12.68 2.94 2.06
C ALA A 100 -14.21 2.78 2.03
N ILE A 101 -14.81 2.29 3.11
CA ILE A 101 -16.28 2.20 3.26
C ILE A 101 -16.92 3.58 3.17
N GLY A 102 -16.41 4.55 3.95
CA GLY A 102 -16.91 5.93 3.90
C GLY A 102 -16.80 6.54 2.50
N THR A 103 -15.71 6.28 1.80
CA THR A 103 -15.49 6.74 0.42
C THR A 103 -16.46 6.06 -0.56
N ALA A 104 -16.65 4.75 -0.47
CA ALA A 104 -17.56 4.03 -1.36
C ALA A 104 -19.02 4.46 -1.17
N ILE A 105 -19.43 4.79 0.07
CA ILE A 105 -20.74 5.34 0.36
C ILE A 105 -20.89 6.78 -0.18
N ALA A 106 -19.87 7.60 -0.02
CA ALA A 106 -19.89 9.00 -0.46
C ALA A 106 -19.76 9.16 -1.98
N MET A 107 -19.21 8.18 -2.67
CA MET A 107 -18.91 8.20 -4.11
C MET A 107 -19.40 6.90 -4.78
N PRO A 108 -20.72 6.62 -4.81
CA PRO A 108 -21.26 5.33 -5.27
C PRO A 108 -20.97 5.04 -6.75
N ASP A 109 -20.73 6.07 -7.56
CA ASP A 109 -20.43 5.95 -8.99
C ASP A 109 -18.92 5.67 -9.25
N ARG A 110 -18.12 5.53 -8.21
CA ARG A 110 -16.69 5.25 -8.31
C ARG A 110 -16.34 3.89 -7.72
N LYS A 111 -15.44 3.20 -8.39
CA LYS A 111 -14.84 1.97 -7.83
C LYS A 111 -13.74 2.36 -6.86
N VAL A 112 -13.82 1.89 -5.63
CA VAL A 112 -12.85 2.16 -4.58
C VAL A 112 -11.91 0.97 -4.43
N PHE A 113 -10.63 1.24 -4.31
CA PHE A 113 -9.58 0.24 -4.08
C PHE A 113 -8.89 0.56 -2.76
N LEU A 114 -8.97 -0.36 -1.83
CA LEU A 114 -8.21 -0.34 -0.58
C LEU A 114 -6.99 -1.23 -0.75
N VAL A 115 -5.81 -0.76 -0.34
CA VAL A 115 -4.63 -1.61 -0.13
C VAL A 115 -4.17 -1.45 1.30
N GLU A 116 -4.21 -2.53 2.08
CA GLU A 116 -3.84 -2.51 3.50
C GLU A 116 -3.06 -3.77 3.87
N GLY A 117 -2.21 -3.69 4.90
CA GLY A 117 -1.57 -4.86 5.49
C GLY A 117 -2.55 -5.66 6.34
N ASP A 118 -2.29 -6.97 6.46
CA ASP A 118 -3.09 -7.91 7.24
C ASP A 118 -3.33 -7.46 8.68
N GLY A 119 -2.28 -7.02 9.38
CA GLY A 119 -2.39 -6.52 10.75
C GLY A 119 -3.22 -5.24 10.88
N GLY A 120 -3.13 -4.32 9.92
CA GLY A 120 -3.94 -3.10 9.88
C GLY A 120 -5.40 -3.41 9.57
N PHE A 121 -5.64 -4.27 8.59
CA PHE A 121 -6.98 -4.69 8.18
C PHE A 121 -7.74 -5.37 9.33
N ALA A 122 -7.03 -6.22 10.11
CA ALA A 122 -7.60 -6.92 11.25
C ALA A 122 -8.17 -5.98 12.35
N GLN A 123 -7.71 -4.73 12.44
CA GLN A 123 -8.17 -3.79 13.47
C GLN A 123 -9.64 -3.36 13.31
N ASN A 124 -10.20 -3.46 12.10
CA ASN A 124 -11.60 -3.14 11.80
C ASN A 124 -12.33 -4.27 11.07
N LEU A 125 -11.92 -5.51 11.32
CA LEU A 125 -12.41 -6.70 10.62
C LEU A 125 -13.94 -6.83 10.62
N SER A 126 -14.63 -6.40 11.68
CA SER A 126 -16.09 -6.42 11.80
C SER A 126 -16.79 -5.63 10.68
N GLU A 127 -16.13 -4.63 10.12
CA GLU A 127 -16.71 -3.76 9.09
C GLU A 127 -16.78 -4.41 7.70
N VAL A 128 -16.18 -5.59 7.53
CA VAL A 128 -16.39 -6.43 6.32
C VAL A 128 -17.88 -6.75 6.15
N GLY A 129 -18.62 -6.93 7.26
CA GLY A 129 -20.06 -7.09 7.25
C GLY A 129 -20.81 -5.88 6.64
N THR A 130 -20.33 -4.67 6.90
CA THR A 130 -20.88 -3.44 6.29
C THR A 130 -20.66 -3.43 4.78
N VAL A 131 -19.47 -3.83 4.32
CA VAL A 131 -19.14 -3.93 2.89
C VAL A 131 -20.06 -4.91 2.17
N ALA A 132 -20.25 -6.10 2.74
CA ALA A 132 -21.08 -7.16 2.20
C ALA A 132 -22.57 -6.74 2.17
N ASN A 133 -23.10 -6.29 3.31
CA ASN A 133 -24.53 -5.94 3.45
C ASN A 133 -24.96 -4.79 2.52
N ARG A 134 -24.07 -3.83 2.26
CA ARG A 134 -24.35 -2.71 1.35
C ARG A 134 -23.92 -2.96 -0.08
N TYR A 135 -23.33 -4.10 -0.37
CA TYR A 135 -22.81 -4.46 -1.70
C TYR A 135 -21.93 -3.34 -2.30
N LEU A 136 -21.01 -2.81 -1.49
CA LEU A 136 -20.19 -1.66 -1.88
C LEU A 136 -19.26 -2.00 -3.05
N ASN A 137 -19.10 -1.08 -4.01
CA ASN A 137 -18.13 -1.23 -5.10
C ASN A 137 -16.71 -0.95 -4.60
N LEU A 138 -16.25 -1.85 -3.71
CA LEU A 138 -14.98 -1.76 -2.98
C LEU A 138 -14.15 -3.02 -3.20
N LYS A 139 -12.94 -2.84 -3.74
CA LYS A 139 -11.92 -3.88 -3.87
C LYS A 139 -10.93 -3.76 -2.71
N MET A 140 -10.84 -4.80 -1.89
CA MET A 140 -9.99 -4.88 -0.71
C MET A 140 -8.76 -5.73 -1.04
N VAL A 141 -7.60 -5.12 -1.09
CA VAL A 141 -6.32 -5.80 -1.31
C VAL A 141 -5.61 -5.89 0.03
N VAL A 142 -5.46 -7.10 0.54
CA VAL A 142 -4.77 -7.39 1.80
C VAL A 142 -3.37 -7.89 1.48
N PHE A 143 -2.36 -7.12 1.87
CA PHE A 143 -0.96 -7.56 1.85
C PHE A 143 -0.72 -8.45 3.05
N GLU A 144 -0.73 -9.75 2.80
CA GLU A 144 -0.58 -10.79 3.81
C GLU A 144 0.91 -11.14 3.96
N ASN A 145 1.46 -10.88 5.15
CA ASN A 145 2.84 -11.23 5.51
C ASN A 145 2.97 -11.75 6.95
N GLY A 146 1.86 -12.23 7.52
CA GLY A 146 1.80 -12.87 8.82
C GLY A 146 1.86 -11.93 10.01
N GLY A 147 1.42 -10.65 9.86
CA GLY A 147 1.28 -9.72 10.98
C GLY A 147 1.94 -8.35 10.80
N TYR A 148 2.46 -7.81 11.90
CA TYR A 148 2.99 -6.44 11.92
C TYR A 148 4.44 -6.36 11.45
N ALA A 149 4.69 -6.44 10.13
CA ALA A 149 6.03 -6.43 9.55
C ALA A 149 6.87 -5.22 9.97
N SER A 150 6.26 -4.03 10.05
CA SER A 150 6.98 -2.81 10.49
C SER A 150 7.46 -2.91 11.94
N ILE A 151 6.67 -3.58 12.81
CA ILE A 151 7.05 -3.83 14.20
C ILE A 151 8.19 -4.85 14.24
N ARG A 152 8.11 -5.96 13.47
CA ARG A 152 9.22 -6.93 13.35
C ARG A 152 10.52 -6.27 12.93
N VAL A 153 10.47 -5.39 11.91
CA VAL A 153 11.65 -4.65 11.45
C VAL A 153 12.24 -3.77 12.56
N SER A 154 11.40 -3.05 13.30
CA SER A 154 11.85 -2.20 14.41
C SER A 154 12.44 -3.02 15.56
N GLN A 155 11.79 -4.11 15.94
CA GLN A 155 12.28 -4.99 17.00
C GLN A 155 13.60 -5.66 16.62
N ARG A 156 13.76 -6.05 15.36
CA ARG A 156 15.04 -6.57 14.85
C ARG A 156 16.15 -5.51 14.90
N ALA A 157 15.85 -4.28 14.49
CA ALA A 157 16.85 -3.24 14.35
C ALA A 157 17.28 -2.61 15.68
N TYR A 158 16.40 -2.55 16.68
CA TYR A 158 16.60 -1.74 17.89
C TYR A 158 16.47 -2.51 19.21
N PHE A 159 15.99 -3.76 19.16
CA PHE A 159 15.74 -4.58 20.34
C PHE A 159 16.31 -5.99 20.19
N ASP A 160 17.41 -6.14 19.47
CA ASP A 160 18.16 -7.39 19.28
C ASP A 160 17.31 -8.57 18.80
N GLY A 161 16.22 -8.28 18.07
CA GLY A 161 15.28 -9.31 17.60
C GLY A 161 14.40 -9.93 18.67
N ASN A 162 14.23 -9.26 19.78
CA ASN A 162 13.26 -9.68 20.81
C ASN A 162 11.85 -9.36 20.35
N TYR A 163 11.19 -10.33 19.71
CA TYR A 163 9.88 -10.17 19.09
C TYR A 163 8.75 -10.33 20.10
N ILE A 164 7.86 -9.35 20.16
CA ILE A 164 6.67 -9.33 21.02
C ILE A 164 5.49 -8.78 20.22
N GLY A 165 4.38 -9.54 20.15
CA GLY A 165 3.11 -9.08 19.59
C GLY A 165 3.18 -8.61 18.14
N CYS A 166 3.99 -9.25 17.29
CA CYS A 166 4.15 -8.85 15.90
C CYS A 166 3.73 -9.92 14.86
N ASP A 167 3.55 -11.17 15.29
CA ASP A 167 3.13 -12.30 14.46
C ASP A 167 2.45 -13.39 15.32
N ALA A 168 2.05 -14.49 14.70
CA ALA A 168 1.34 -15.57 15.36
C ALA A 168 2.16 -16.21 16.50
N GLU A 169 3.48 -16.34 16.33
CA GLU A 169 4.38 -16.92 17.33
C GLU A 169 4.49 -16.04 18.57
N THR A 170 4.31 -14.73 18.40
CA THR A 170 4.46 -13.71 19.44
C THR A 170 3.14 -13.13 19.94
N GLY A 171 1.99 -13.71 19.51
CA GLY A 171 0.68 -13.43 20.08
C GLY A 171 -0.30 -12.64 19.23
N VAL A 172 -0.05 -12.49 17.91
CA VAL A 172 -1.00 -11.86 16.98
C VAL A 172 -1.83 -12.93 16.30
N GLY A 173 -3.13 -13.01 16.61
CA GLY A 173 -4.08 -13.87 15.90
C GLY A 173 -4.63 -13.18 14.65
N LEU A 174 -4.39 -13.78 13.49
CA LEU A 174 -5.02 -13.38 12.23
C LEU A 174 -5.93 -14.51 11.73
N PRO A 175 -7.04 -14.19 11.06
CA PRO A 175 -7.90 -15.20 10.46
C PRO A 175 -7.25 -15.83 9.23
N ASP A 176 -7.77 -16.97 8.81
CA ASP A 176 -7.68 -17.36 7.40
C ASP A 176 -8.51 -16.38 6.57
N TRP A 177 -7.82 -15.56 5.79
CA TRP A 177 -8.44 -14.44 5.08
C TRP A 177 -9.45 -14.90 4.03
N SER A 178 -9.14 -15.93 3.28
CA SER A 178 -10.02 -16.47 2.23
C SER A 178 -11.31 -17.00 2.83
N THR A 179 -11.23 -17.79 3.90
CA THR A 179 -12.39 -18.29 4.65
C THR A 179 -13.20 -17.15 5.25
N MET A 180 -12.53 -16.14 5.82
CA MET A 180 -13.19 -15.00 6.44
C MET A 180 -14.00 -14.21 5.41
N PHE A 181 -13.43 -13.83 4.25
CA PHE A 181 -14.18 -13.11 3.21
C PHE A 181 -15.31 -13.95 2.63
N ALA A 182 -15.07 -15.24 2.39
CA ALA A 182 -16.08 -16.16 1.89
C ALA A 182 -17.27 -16.29 2.85
N SER A 183 -17.05 -16.25 4.18
CA SER A 183 -18.11 -16.32 5.18
C SER A 183 -19.08 -15.13 5.13
N TYR A 184 -18.64 -13.98 4.60
CA TYR A 184 -19.48 -12.81 4.30
C TYR A 184 -20.06 -12.81 2.88
N GLY A 185 -19.79 -13.86 2.08
CA GLY A 185 -20.23 -13.93 0.68
C GLY A 185 -19.46 -12.97 -0.24
N ILE A 186 -18.28 -12.51 0.16
CA ILE A 186 -17.43 -11.65 -0.65
C ILE A 186 -16.50 -12.53 -1.50
N PRO A 187 -16.51 -12.39 -2.84
CA PRO A 187 -15.56 -13.09 -3.70
C PRO A 187 -14.12 -12.75 -3.30
N VAL A 188 -13.28 -13.78 -3.22
CA VAL A 188 -11.88 -13.64 -2.82
C VAL A 188 -10.97 -14.44 -3.76
N VAL A 189 -9.81 -13.88 -4.09
CA VAL A 189 -8.77 -14.52 -4.90
C VAL A 189 -7.42 -14.33 -4.23
N GLU A 190 -6.63 -15.39 -4.16
CA GLU A 190 -5.25 -15.34 -3.69
C GLU A 190 -4.30 -15.03 -4.84
N VAL A 191 -3.30 -14.20 -4.56
CA VAL A 191 -2.27 -13.78 -5.51
C VAL A 191 -0.91 -14.17 -4.93
N GLN A 192 -0.26 -15.14 -5.58
CA GLN A 192 1.03 -15.69 -5.15
C GLN A 192 2.17 -15.37 -6.14
N SER A 193 1.83 -14.75 -7.27
CA SER A 193 2.76 -14.36 -8.33
C SER A 193 2.33 -13.04 -8.97
N SER A 194 2.72 -12.78 -10.21
CA SER A 194 2.33 -11.59 -10.96
C SER A 194 0.81 -11.44 -11.07
N LEU A 195 0.28 -10.27 -10.76
CA LEU A 195 -1.15 -9.94 -10.90
C LEU A 195 -1.62 -10.09 -12.35
N ASN A 196 -0.78 -9.73 -13.32
CA ASN A 196 -1.11 -9.80 -14.74
C ASN A 196 -1.27 -11.25 -15.26
N GLU A 197 -0.75 -12.23 -14.54
CA GLU A 197 -0.86 -13.66 -14.88
C GLU A 197 -2.05 -14.33 -14.16
N ASN A 198 -2.73 -13.62 -13.25
CA ASN A 198 -3.86 -14.14 -12.49
C ASN A 198 -5.19 -13.62 -13.05
N GLN A 199 -5.75 -14.35 -14.04
CA GLN A 199 -7.00 -13.94 -14.70
C GLN A 199 -8.17 -13.79 -13.71
N ALA A 200 -8.28 -14.66 -12.71
CA ALA A 200 -9.34 -14.57 -11.70
C ALA A 200 -9.24 -13.27 -10.88
N ALA A 201 -8.02 -12.85 -10.54
CA ALA A 201 -7.80 -11.57 -9.86
C ALA A 201 -8.15 -10.38 -10.76
N LEU A 202 -7.78 -10.43 -12.04
CA LEU A 202 -8.13 -9.39 -13.01
C LEU A 202 -9.65 -9.26 -13.19
N ASP A 203 -10.35 -10.39 -13.32
CA ASP A 203 -11.81 -10.43 -13.44
C ASP A 203 -12.49 -9.86 -12.19
N LEU A 204 -12.01 -10.24 -11.00
CA LEU A 204 -12.53 -9.74 -9.72
C LEU A 204 -12.33 -8.23 -9.58
N LEU A 205 -11.17 -7.70 -9.95
CA LEU A 205 -10.90 -6.25 -9.86
C LEU A 205 -11.77 -5.45 -10.85
N ASN A 206 -12.07 -6.03 -12.01
CA ASN A 206 -12.89 -5.39 -13.03
C ASN A 206 -14.41 -5.50 -12.75
N ALA A 207 -14.86 -6.54 -12.06
CA ALA A 207 -16.27 -6.74 -11.72
C ALA A 207 -16.79 -5.60 -10.83
N ASP A 208 -18.11 -5.38 -10.82
CA ASP A 208 -18.75 -4.48 -9.86
C ASP A 208 -19.03 -5.19 -8.53
N GLY A 209 -19.30 -4.39 -7.49
CA GLY A 209 -19.56 -4.88 -6.14
C GLY A 209 -18.26 -5.17 -5.36
N PRO A 210 -18.41 -5.78 -4.17
CA PRO A 210 -17.27 -6.07 -3.29
C PRO A 210 -16.40 -7.21 -3.82
N GLY A 211 -15.11 -7.18 -3.48
CA GLY A 211 -14.18 -8.25 -3.77
C GLY A 211 -12.89 -8.10 -2.97
N ALA A 212 -12.20 -9.20 -2.74
CA ALA A 212 -10.96 -9.21 -1.98
C ALA A 212 -9.82 -9.91 -2.75
N LEU A 213 -8.63 -9.37 -2.67
CA LEU A 213 -7.38 -10.04 -3.05
C LEU A 213 -6.53 -10.25 -1.81
N ILE A 214 -6.02 -11.46 -1.64
CA ILE A 214 -5.01 -11.78 -0.64
C ILE A 214 -3.68 -11.91 -1.36
N VAL A 215 -2.80 -10.95 -1.13
CA VAL A 215 -1.50 -10.86 -1.81
C VAL A 215 -0.41 -11.35 -0.87
N HIS A 216 0.17 -12.50 -1.19
CA HIS A 216 1.16 -13.16 -0.35
C HIS A 216 2.53 -12.51 -0.50
N LEU A 217 2.96 -11.81 0.53
CA LEU A 217 4.27 -11.21 0.61
C LEU A 217 5.16 -12.01 1.58
N HIS A 218 6.45 -12.02 1.31
CA HIS A 218 7.39 -12.60 2.26
C HIS A 218 7.42 -11.77 3.56
N LYS A 219 7.44 -12.44 4.72
CA LYS A 219 7.42 -11.80 6.04
C LYS A 219 8.57 -10.80 6.28
N ASP A 220 9.69 -10.99 5.60
CA ASP A 220 10.88 -10.14 5.69
C ASP A 220 11.06 -9.20 4.50
N GLN A 221 10.01 -9.01 3.68
CA GLN A 221 10.05 -8.08 2.54
C GLN A 221 10.46 -6.68 3.01
N ALA A 222 11.54 -6.17 2.45
CA ALA A 222 11.96 -4.78 2.64
C ALA A 222 11.37 -3.89 1.52
N PHE A 223 11.32 -2.60 1.79
CA PHE A 223 10.76 -1.60 0.88
C PHE A 223 11.83 -0.54 0.62
N PHE A 224 12.43 -0.59 -0.56
CA PHE A 224 13.47 0.33 -1.00
C PHE A 224 12.97 1.32 -2.05
N PRO A 225 13.56 2.53 -2.14
CA PRO A 225 14.59 3.07 -1.26
C PRO A 225 14.04 3.38 0.13
N LYS A 226 14.87 3.27 1.14
CA LYS A 226 14.46 3.60 2.52
C LYS A 226 15.48 4.47 3.22
N LEU A 227 14.97 5.36 4.05
CA LEU A 227 15.76 6.14 4.98
C LEU A 227 15.78 5.43 6.33
N THR A 228 16.96 5.12 6.82
CA THR A 228 17.15 4.50 8.13
C THR A 228 17.33 5.57 9.21
N SER A 229 16.89 5.26 10.43
CA SER A 229 17.20 6.06 11.61
C SER A 229 18.37 5.45 12.37
N ARG A 230 19.06 6.29 13.14
CA ARG A 230 20.13 5.88 14.05
C ARG A 230 19.82 6.33 15.46
N LEU A 231 20.30 5.59 16.44
CA LEU A 231 20.29 6.02 17.83
C LEU A 231 21.41 7.00 18.09
N SER A 232 21.09 8.15 18.63
CA SER A 232 22.07 9.13 19.14
C SER A 232 22.65 8.66 20.46
N LYS A 233 23.77 9.27 20.89
CA LYS A 233 24.44 8.93 22.15
C LYS A 233 23.55 9.13 23.39
N ASP A 234 22.55 9.99 23.29
CA ASP A 234 21.56 10.28 24.33
C ASP A 234 20.32 9.35 24.29
N GLY A 235 20.32 8.35 23.39
CA GLY A 235 19.20 7.43 23.20
C GLY A 235 18.07 7.97 22.33
N SER A 236 18.17 9.18 21.79
CA SER A 236 17.17 9.71 20.88
C SER A 236 17.30 9.11 19.48
N MET A 237 16.16 8.97 18.77
CA MET A 237 16.10 8.51 17.39
C MET A 237 16.34 9.69 16.44
N GLN A 238 17.28 9.56 15.53
CA GLN A 238 17.55 10.55 14.49
C GLN A 238 17.48 9.90 13.11
N SER A 239 16.71 10.50 12.19
CA SER A 239 16.71 10.08 10.79
C SER A 239 18.03 10.47 10.12
N ASN A 240 18.55 9.59 9.28
CA ASN A 240 19.68 9.95 8.42
C ASN A 240 19.27 11.04 7.42
N PRO A 241 20.22 11.86 6.95
CA PRO A 241 19.98 12.73 5.82
C PRO A 241 19.57 11.94 4.57
N ILE A 242 18.75 12.58 3.71
CA ILE A 242 18.14 11.91 2.54
C ILE A 242 19.17 11.30 1.58
N HIS A 243 20.35 11.89 1.47
CA HIS A 243 21.44 11.35 0.63
C HIS A 243 22.10 10.08 1.18
N LEU A 244 21.74 9.65 2.40
CA LEU A 244 22.18 8.40 3.02
C LEU A 244 21.03 7.37 3.04
N MET A 245 20.15 7.41 2.05
CA MET A 245 19.15 6.36 1.88
C MET A 245 19.78 5.08 1.31
N SER A 246 19.08 3.96 1.44
CA SER A 246 19.50 2.67 0.90
C SER A 246 18.52 2.23 -0.20
N PRO A 247 18.99 1.77 -1.37
CA PRO A 247 20.38 1.89 -1.85
C PRO A 247 20.81 3.35 -1.99
N GLU A 248 22.11 3.58 -1.98
CA GLU A 248 22.68 4.92 -2.22
C GLU A 248 22.38 5.36 -3.67
N LEU A 249 22.09 6.65 -3.84
CA LEU A 249 21.81 7.27 -5.14
C LEU A 249 23.09 7.44 -5.98
#